data_713820be36397c18eaf7be11d95eac8b
#
_entry.id   713820be36397c18eaf7be11d95eac8b
#
_cell.length_a   1.000
_cell.length_b   1.000
_cell.length_c   1.000
_cell.angle_alpha   90.00
_cell.angle_beta   90.00
_cell.angle_gamma   90.00
#
_symmetry.space_group_name_H-M   'P 1'
#
loop_
_entity.id
_entity.type
_entity.pdbx_description
1 polymer ?
#
loop_
_entity_poly.entity_id
_entity_poly.type
_entity_poly.pdbx_seq_one_letter_code
_entity_poly.pdbx_strand_id
1 'polypeptide(L)'
;MTQLESANTSEPRPRRTGLAAALVAMLTTGLVGGISFAHAPLLEATGLREPLALPPAASTLFPAPPSTTPVASAVVSPPPLAAPDATLAPATLAQRLTAVPRKFNGASASLVLDSGSGGVLYANNPAAMMIPASNMKTLTMLGALASMPGDHVLSTTVTSPAAGVIVLTGGGDPYLRSIPDPQQPGVASTAELARLTARALRASGRTSVTLGFDQSLFAGPDWAPTWPAGYASQVTRISALMVDGGRTRNADGTITNSARAQAPAAAAAAVFAAQLKAEGIAVTGNITPRASGGAELASVDSLPLEQVATIAMVASDNTATEMILRHLALSRHADASFAGGTRALQQVLTELKVWRQGAQVHDGSGLSRSNLVNAEMLAAAWRTIATTERLRGLLTATPVARVSGTLRDRFLIDESAGGRGRVHAKTGTLSEVSSLSGWTVTASGQSVIIVFIVNQSKDDWWARAWIDTAAAVVSECGCP
;
A
#
# COMPACT_ATOMS: atom_id res chain seq x y z
N MET A 1 11.54 -40.89 -67.72
CA MET A 1 12.99 -41.06 -67.99
C MET A 1 13.64 -40.62 -66.68
N THR A 2 13.95 -41.63 -65.81
CA THR A 2 15.29 -42.10 -65.45
C THR A 2 16.08 -41.11 -64.62
N GLN A 3 16.60 -41.40 -63.52
CA GLN A 3 16.96 -42.54 -62.59
C GLN A 3 17.29 -41.95 -61.26
N LEU A 4 16.85 -42.53 -60.20
CA LEU A 4 17.54 -43.27 -59.15
C LEU A 4 19.05 -43.01 -58.98
N GLU A 5 19.48 -42.53 -57.86
CA GLU A 5 20.53 -43.23 -57.13
C GLU A 5 20.55 -42.87 -55.62
N SER A 6 20.66 -43.89 -54.86
CA SER A 6 20.74 -44.06 -53.45
C SER A 6 22.09 -43.66 -52.89
N ALA A 7 22.18 -43.23 -51.68
CA ALA A 7 22.97 -43.86 -50.63
C ALA A 7 23.18 -42.96 -49.43
N ASN A 8 22.86 -43.45 -48.38
CA ASN A 8 23.65 -43.83 -47.23
C ASN A 8 23.43 -42.99 -45.95
N THR A 9 22.83 -43.65 -45.04
CA THR A 9 22.61 -43.32 -43.65
C THR A 9 23.89 -43.17 -42.85
N SER A 10 23.99 -42.14 -42.06
CA SER A 10 24.69 -42.21 -40.76
C SER A 10 24.06 -41.18 -39.82
N GLU A 11 23.27 -41.68 -38.88
CA GLU A 11 22.82 -40.95 -37.70
C GLU A 11 24.01 -40.53 -36.85
N PRO A 12 24.11 -39.33 -36.35
CA PRO A 12 24.95 -39.00 -35.20
C PRO A 12 24.10 -38.99 -33.94
N ARG A 13 24.55 -39.77 -32.94
CA ARG A 13 24.04 -39.84 -31.57
C ARG A 13 23.98 -38.47 -30.93
N PRO A 14 22.95 -38.14 -30.13
CA PRO A 14 22.83 -36.87 -29.44
C PRO A 14 23.90 -36.72 -28.35
N ARG A 15 24.69 -35.67 -28.46
CA ARG A 15 25.65 -35.30 -27.41
C ARG A 15 24.89 -34.76 -26.18
N ARG A 16 25.20 -35.31 -25.03
CA ARG A 16 24.68 -34.95 -23.69
C ARG A 16 25.15 -33.58 -23.17
N THR A 17 25.02 -32.52 -23.92
CA THR A 17 25.40 -31.17 -23.53
C THR A 17 24.20 -30.22 -23.32
N GLY A 18 22.98 -30.66 -23.63
CA GLY A 18 21.77 -29.81 -23.47
C GLY A 18 21.21 -29.73 -22.06
N LEU A 19 21.46 -30.75 -21.21
CA LEU A 19 20.87 -30.76 -19.86
C LEU A 19 21.58 -29.84 -18.87
N ALA A 20 22.87 -29.62 -19.04
CA ALA A 20 23.64 -28.73 -18.16
C ALA A 20 23.36 -27.25 -18.41
N ALA A 21 23.10 -26.86 -19.68
CA ALA A 21 22.77 -25.48 -20.01
C ALA A 21 21.33 -25.11 -19.60
N ALA A 22 20.38 -26.05 -19.65
CA ALA A 22 19.02 -25.81 -19.19
C ALA A 22 18.92 -25.72 -17.65
N LEU A 23 19.74 -26.47 -16.90
CA LEU A 23 19.81 -26.38 -15.43
C LEU A 23 20.47 -25.08 -14.95
N VAL A 24 21.46 -24.57 -15.68
CA VAL A 24 22.09 -23.26 -15.35
C VAL A 24 21.16 -22.12 -15.69
N ALA A 25 20.39 -22.18 -16.77
CA ALA A 25 19.40 -21.15 -17.13
C ALA A 25 18.19 -21.13 -16.15
N MET A 26 17.74 -22.30 -15.66
CA MET A 26 16.69 -22.35 -14.62
C MET A 26 17.19 -21.91 -13.25
N LEU A 27 18.44 -22.15 -12.91
CA LEU A 27 19.06 -21.67 -11.66
C LEU A 27 19.30 -20.16 -11.71
N THR A 28 19.63 -19.56 -12.86
CA THR A 28 19.85 -18.11 -12.97
C THR A 28 18.54 -17.33 -13.02
N THR A 29 17.47 -17.83 -13.63
CA THR A 29 16.14 -17.18 -13.61
C THR A 29 15.41 -17.36 -12.28
N GLY A 30 15.60 -18.45 -11.59
CA GLY A 30 15.12 -18.64 -10.21
C GLY A 30 15.88 -17.78 -9.18
N LEU A 31 17.17 -17.55 -9.42
CA LEU A 31 17.99 -16.74 -8.52
C LEU A 31 17.67 -15.25 -8.58
N VAL A 32 17.35 -14.70 -9.74
CA VAL A 32 17.07 -13.24 -9.90
C VAL A 32 15.69 -12.86 -9.33
N GLY A 33 14.71 -13.77 -9.32
CA GLY A 33 13.40 -13.53 -8.69
C GLY A 33 13.37 -13.81 -7.18
N GLY A 34 14.20 -14.72 -6.69
CA GLY A 34 14.29 -15.12 -5.29
C GLY A 34 15.26 -14.29 -4.44
N ILE A 35 16.20 -13.60 -5.09
CA ILE A 35 17.27 -12.82 -4.44
C ILE A 35 16.75 -11.58 -3.70
N SER A 36 15.57 -11.07 -4.04
CA SER A 36 15.00 -9.90 -3.33
C SER A 36 14.44 -10.20 -1.93
N PHE A 37 14.21 -11.46 -1.56
CA PHE A 37 13.62 -11.83 -0.27
C PHE A 37 14.47 -12.76 0.61
N ALA A 38 15.53 -13.36 0.08
CA ALA A 38 16.30 -14.37 0.79
C ALA A 38 17.75 -13.96 1.13
N HIS A 39 18.17 -12.73 0.81
CA HIS A 39 19.57 -12.32 0.97
C HIS A 39 20.04 -12.13 2.42
N ALA A 40 19.19 -11.68 3.33
CA ALA A 40 19.63 -11.41 4.69
C ALA A 40 20.09 -12.69 5.42
N PRO A 41 19.30 -13.78 5.46
CA PRO A 41 19.72 -15.00 6.20
C PRO A 41 20.86 -15.78 5.52
N LEU A 42 21.03 -15.68 4.20
CA LEU A 42 22.09 -16.41 3.51
C LEU A 42 23.47 -15.77 3.66
N LEU A 43 23.52 -14.44 3.71
CA LEU A 43 24.76 -13.68 3.94
C LEU A 43 25.22 -13.78 5.40
N GLU A 44 24.30 -13.89 6.34
CA GLU A 44 24.61 -14.16 7.75
C GLU A 44 25.14 -15.59 7.95
N ALA A 45 24.56 -16.59 7.28
CA ALA A 45 25.01 -17.97 7.34
C ALA A 45 26.40 -18.22 6.72
N THR A 46 26.85 -17.34 5.81
CA THR A 46 28.16 -17.44 5.15
C THR A 46 29.26 -16.65 5.84
N GLY A 47 28.99 -15.96 6.94
CA GLY A 47 29.99 -15.15 7.67
C GLY A 47 30.49 -13.93 6.90
N LEU A 48 29.86 -13.54 5.79
CA LEU A 48 30.21 -12.39 4.97
C LEU A 48 29.60 -11.06 5.49
N ARG A 49 28.87 -11.14 6.60
CA ARG A 49 28.34 -10.00 7.33
C ARG A 49 28.54 -10.24 8.83
N GLU A 50 29.19 -9.32 9.52
CA GLU A 50 29.05 -9.29 10.97
C GLU A 50 27.58 -9.02 11.32
N PRO A 51 27.01 -9.75 12.31
CA PRO A 51 25.66 -9.47 12.77
C PRO A 51 25.65 -8.04 13.30
N LEU A 52 24.94 -7.15 12.57
CA LEU A 52 24.60 -5.84 13.12
C LEU A 52 23.80 -6.12 14.39
N ALA A 53 24.32 -5.71 15.55
CA ALA A 53 23.58 -5.72 16.79
C ALA A 53 22.29 -4.93 16.53
N LEU A 54 21.20 -5.67 16.34
CA LEU A 54 19.87 -5.07 16.27
C LEU A 54 19.68 -4.32 17.58
N PRO A 55 19.29 -3.03 17.58
CA PRO A 55 18.77 -2.44 18.79
C PRO A 55 17.67 -3.37 19.32
N PRO A 56 17.52 -3.53 20.65
CA PRO A 56 16.57 -4.46 21.24
C PRO A 56 15.24 -4.32 20.50
N ALA A 57 14.73 -5.46 20.04
CA ALA A 57 13.60 -5.54 19.13
C ALA A 57 12.57 -4.47 19.51
N ALA A 58 12.27 -3.58 18.57
CA ALA A 58 11.13 -2.67 18.68
C ALA A 58 9.84 -3.51 18.59
N SER A 59 9.66 -4.42 19.57
CA SER A 59 8.40 -5.11 19.86
C SER A 59 7.35 -4.16 20.45
N THR A 60 7.58 -2.85 20.35
CA THR A 60 6.69 -1.81 20.84
C THR A 60 6.26 -0.82 19.74
N LEU A 61 6.21 -1.27 18.48
CA LEU A 61 5.51 -0.49 17.43
C LEU A 61 3.98 -0.51 17.62
N PHE A 62 3.49 -1.35 18.53
CA PHE A 62 2.11 -1.33 18.98
C PHE A 62 2.14 -1.30 20.52
N PRO A 63 1.66 -0.25 21.17
CA PRO A 63 1.49 -0.27 22.63
C PRO A 63 0.61 -1.46 22.99
N ALA A 64 0.94 -2.12 24.11
CA ALA A 64 0.09 -3.16 24.68
C ALA A 64 -1.34 -2.63 24.84
N PRO A 65 -2.38 -3.46 24.58
CA PRO A 65 -3.76 -3.01 24.66
C PRO A 65 -4.01 -2.45 26.06
N PRO A 66 -4.61 -1.26 26.18
CA PRO A 66 -4.99 -0.74 27.49
C PRO A 66 -6.05 -1.66 28.08
N SER A 67 -5.89 -1.99 29.33
CA SER A 67 -6.91 -2.64 30.15
C SER A 67 -8.24 -1.90 29.99
N THR A 68 -9.28 -2.63 29.74
CA THR A 68 -10.67 -2.30 29.43
C THR A 68 -11.27 -1.18 30.31
N THR A 69 -10.92 0.06 30.06
CA THR A 69 -11.73 1.24 30.33
C THR A 69 -11.71 2.09 29.08
N PRO A 70 -12.84 2.55 28.55
CA PRO A 70 -12.84 3.44 27.41
C PRO A 70 -12.32 4.81 27.88
N VAL A 71 -11.01 4.97 27.87
CA VAL A 71 -10.41 6.29 27.88
C VAL A 71 -10.53 6.79 26.47
N ALA A 72 -11.26 7.87 26.26
CA ALA A 72 -11.21 8.62 25.01
C ALA A 72 -9.73 8.86 24.70
N SER A 73 -9.20 8.13 23.70
CA SER A 73 -7.84 8.29 23.25
C SER A 73 -7.74 9.70 22.67
N ALA A 74 -7.24 10.62 23.47
CA ALA A 74 -6.76 11.87 22.92
C ALA A 74 -5.71 11.50 21.88
N VAL A 75 -6.00 11.76 20.60
CA VAL A 75 -5.04 11.67 19.53
C VAL A 75 -3.90 12.60 19.91
N VAL A 76 -2.78 12.03 20.37
CA VAL A 76 -1.58 12.82 20.65
C VAL A 76 -1.03 13.22 19.29
N SER A 77 -1.42 14.39 18.82
CA SER A 77 -0.79 14.99 17.64
C SER A 77 0.70 15.07 17.92
N PRO A 78 1.56 14.64 16.97
CA PRO A 78 3.01 14.82 17.13
C PRO A 78 3.30 16.29 17.44
N PRO A 79 4.25 16.59 18.34
CA PRO A 79 4.55 17.95 18.73
C PRO A 79 4.88 18.80 17.50
N PRO A 80 4.57 20.11 17.52
CA PRO A 80 5.00 20.99 16.45
C PRO A 80 6.53 20.87 16.31
N LEU A 81 7.00 20.84 15.07
CA LEU A 81 8.41 20.73 14.78
C LEU A 81 9.13 21.94 15.43
N ALA A 82 10.20 21.68 16.21
CA ALA A 82 10.95 22.72 16.87
C ALA A 82 11.48 23.76 15.86
N ALA A 83 11.61 25.01 16.29
CA ALA A 83 12.27 26.01 15.48
C ALA A 83 13.73 25.57 15.20
N PRO A 84 14.21 25.69 13.97
CA PRO A 84 15.58 25.25 13.63
C PRO A 84 16.63 26.15 14.28
N ASP A 85 17.75 25.54 14.67
CA ASP A 85 18.91 26.28 15.18
C ASP A 85 19.56 27.19 14.12
N ALA A 86 19.41 26.80 12.84
CA ALA A 86 19.82 27.56 11.67
C ALA A 86 19.01 27.18 10.44
N THR A 87 18.77 28.12 9.54
CA THR A 87 18.07 27.86 8.26
C THR A 87 19.06 27.36 7.21
N LEU A 88 18.63 26.39 6.42
CA LEU A 88 19.40 25.91 5.27
C LEU A 88 19.65 27.02 4.25
N ALA A 89 20.91 27.18 3.82
CA ALA A 89 21.23 28.02 2.67
C ALA A 89 20.88 27.28 1.36
N PRO A 90 19.93 27.79 0.55
CA PRO A 90 19.49 27.10 -0.67
C PRO A 90 20.64 26.86 -1.67
N ALA A 91 21.60 27.79 -1.77
CA ALA A 91 22.74 27.65 -2.68
C ALA A 91 23.66 26.48 -2.28
N THR A 92 23.96 26.33 -0.99
CA THR A 92 24.78 25.22 -0.49
C THR A 92 24.10 23.89 -0.66
N LEU A 93 22.78 23.80 -0.39
CA LEU A 93 21.99 22.59 -0.64
C LEU A 93 21.98 22.24 -2.12
N ALA A 94 21.75 23.21 -3.01
CA ALA A 94 21.75 23.01 -4.46
C ALA A 94 23.10 22.48 -4.95
N GLN A 95 24.20 23.03 -4.48
CA GLN A 95 25.53 22.55 -4.82
C GLN A 95 25.73 21.08 -4.41
N ARG A 96 25.38 20.72 -3.18
CA ARG A 96 25.48 19.33 -2.69
C ARG A 96 24.60 18.36 -3.46
N LEU A 97 23.35 18.72 -3.74
CA LEU A 97 22.44 17.87 -4.51
C LEU A 97 22.87 17.70 -5.96
N THR A 98 23.44 18.75 -6.58
CA THR A 98 23.97 18.69 -7.95
C THR A 98 25.21 17.79 -8.03
N ALA A 99 25.98 17.72 -6.95
CA ALA A 99 27.17 16.86 -6.87
C ALA A 99 26.85 15.37 -6.72
N VAL A 100 25.60 14.97 -6.41
CA VAL A 100 25.21 13.56 -6.32
C VAL A 100 25.29 12.89 -7.70
N PRO A 101 26.16 11.87 -7.89
CA PRO A 101 26.39 11.29 -9.20
C PRO A 101 25.14 10.61 -9.77
N ARG A 102 24.75 10.98 -10.98
CA ARG A 102 23.65 10.36 -11.71
C ARG A 102 24.17 9.21 -12.58
N LYS A 103 24.05 7.98 -12.08
CA LYS A 103 24.44 6.76 -12.80
C LYS A 103 23.24 6.08 -13.49
N PHE A 104 22.25 6.84 -13.90
CA PHE A 104 21.05 6.36 -14.57
C PHE A 104 20.62 7.30 -15.70
N ASN A 105 19.91 6.75 -16.66
CA ASN A 105 19.23 7.50 -17.73
C ASN A 105 17.81 7.86 -17.29
N GLY A 106 17.19 8.80 -18.00
CA GLY A 106 15.78 9.14 -17.80
C GLY A 106 15.59 10.57 -17.25
N ALA A 107 14.32 10.96 -17.17
CA ALA A 107 13.90 12.24 -16.65
C ALA A 107 13.84 12.22 -15.13
N SER A 108 14.15 13.35 -14.49
CA SER A 108 13.98 13.51 -13.06
C SER A 108 13.31 14.84 -12.71
N ALA A 109 12.52 14.81 -11.64
CA ALA A 109 11.98 16.00 -10.98
C ALA A 109 12.30 15.94 -9.49
N SER A 110 12.64 17.07 -8.90
CA SER A 110 12.97 17.16 -7.47
C SER A 110 12.50 18.49 -6.89
N LEU A 111 12.06 18.43 -5.63
CA LEU A 111 11.68 19.62 -4.88
C LEU A 111 11.99 19.40 -3.40
N VAL A 112 12.63 20.38 -2.77
CA VAL A 112 12.81 20.44 -1.32
C VAL A 112 12.23 21.75 -0.82
N LEU A 113 11.31 21.67 0.14
CA LEU A 113 10.64 22.82 0.76
C LEU A 113 10.92 22.87 2.25
N ASP A 114 11.01 24.05 2.81
CA ASP A 114 10.77 24.23 4.24
C ASP A 114 9.33 23.83 4.60
N SER A 115 9.15 22.97 5.59
CA SER A 115 7.83 22.39 5.89
C SER A 115 6.84 23.41 6.47
N GLY A 116 7.33 24.41 7.19
CA GLY A 116 6.52 25.45 7.83
C GLY A 116 6.16 26.57 6.86
N SER A 117 7.16 27.27 6.33
CA SER A 117 6.98 28.42 5.44
C SER A 117 6.53 28.01 4.03
N GLY A 118 6.94 26.82 3.57
CA GLY A 118 6.79 26.40 2.17
C GLY A 118 7.81 27.06 1.24
N GLY A 119 8.84 27.71 1.79
CA GLY A 119 9.94 28.28 1.02
C GLY A 119 10.69 27.19 0.26
N VAL A 120 11.01 27.48 -1.01
CA VAL A 120 11.76 26.55 -1.87
C VAL A 120 13.24 26.59 -1.48
N LEU A 121 13.77 25.43 -1.08
CA LEU A 121 15.18 25.25 -0.73
C LEU A 121 15.98 24.66 -1.91
N TYR A 122 15.32 23.81 -2.72
CA TYR A 122 15.89 23.26 -3.94
C TYR A 122 14.79 22.84 -4.91
N ALA A 123 15.01 23.08 -6.20
CA ALA A 123 14.09 22.65 -7.26
C ALA A 123 14.86 22.22 -8.52
N ASN A 124 14.43 21.12 -9.13
CA ASN A 124 14.87 20.68 -10.44
C ASN A 124 13.65 20.11 -11.18
N ASN A 125 13.23 20.79 -12.24
CA ASN A 125 12.04 20.44 -13.03
C ASN A 125 10.76 20.16 -12.18
N PRO A 126 10.45 20.96 -11.13
CA PRO A 126 9.42 20.60 -10.16
C PRO A 126 8.00 20.55 -10.75
N ALA A 127 7.76 21.28 -11.84
CA ALA A 127 6.48 21.33 -12.56
C ALA A 127 6.34 20.21 -13.61
N ALA A 128 7.39 19.42 -13.89
CA ALA A 128 7.32 18.35 -14.88
C ALA A 128 6.34 17.26 -14.44
N MET A 129 5.37 16.92 -15.32
CA MET A 129 4.42 15.85 -15.08
C MET A 129 5.12 14.49 -15.21
N MET A 130 5.08 13.72 -14.13
CA MET A 130 5.79 12.46 -13.97
C MET A 130 4.85 11.37 -13.49
N ILE A 131 5.15 10.12 -13.81
CA ILE A 131 4.44 8.96 -13.24
C ILE A 131 4.88 8.84 -11.76
N PRO A 132 3.97 8.96 -10.79
CA PRO A 132 4.31 8.98 -9.37
C PRO A 132 4.52 7.58 -8.77
N ALA A 133 4.05 6.54 -9.46
CA ALA A 133 3.88 5.23 -8.88
C ALA A 133 3.14 5.32 -7.52
N SER A 134 3.52 4.55 -6.50
CA SER A 134 2.82 4.52 -5.21
C SER A 134 2.87 5.81 -4.38
N ASN A 135 3.51 6.89 -4.85
CA ASN A 135 3.33 8.21 -4.24
C ASN A 135 1.91 8.77 -4.45
N MET A 136 1.13 8.21 -5.40
CA MET A 136 -0.32 8.47 -5.48
C MET A 136 -1.04 8.20 -4.16
N LYS A 137 -0.60 7.20 -3.38
CA LYS A 137 -1.21 6.86 -2.09
C LYS A 137 -1.20 8.02 -1.10
N THR A 138 -0.17 8.86 -1.13
CA THR A 138 -0.14 10.09 -0.32
C THR A 138 -1.30 11.01 -0.65
N LEU A 139 -1.58 11.20 -1.94
CA LEU A 139 -2.70 12.03 -2.39
C LEU A 139 -4.05 11.43 -2.01
N THR A 140 -4.19 10.11 -2.18
CA THR A 140 -5.43 9.38 -1.84
C THR A 140 -5.72 9.43 -0.34
N MET A 141 -4.72 9.18 0.51
CA MET A 141 -4.91 9.20 1.97
C MET A 141 -5.12 10.63 2.49
N LEU A 142 -4.43 11.62 1.91
CA LEU A 142 -4.73 13.03 2.18
C LEU A 142 -6.19 13.34 1.85
N GLY A 143 -6.67 12.98 0.65
CA GLY A 143 -8.04 13.22 0.22
C GLY A 143 -9.06 12.53 1.13
N ALA A 144 -8.82 11.28 1.50
CA ALA A 144 -9.70 10.50 2.37
C ALA A 144 -9.80 11.11 3.77
N LEU A 145 -8.67 11.36 4.44
CA LEU A 145 -8.65 11.93 5.80
C LEU A 145 -9.01 13.43 5.83
N ALA A 146 -8.93 14.13 4.69
CA ALA A 146 -9.47 15.46 4.57
C ALA A 146 -11.01 15.47 4.48
N SER A 147 -11.63 14.39 4.01
CA SER A 147 -13.08 14.28 3.75
C SER A 147 -13.84 13.49 4.81
N MET A 148 -13.17 12.59 5.53
CA MET A 148 -13.77 11.73 6.55
C MET A 148 -13.03 11.89 7.89
N PRO A 149 -13.73 11.72 9.04
CA PRO A 149 -13.08 11.69 10.34
C PRO A 149 -12.02 10.57 10.44
N GLY A 150 -10.94 10.79 11.18
CA GLY A 150 -9.88 9.78 11.37
C GLY A 150 -10.35 8.54 12.14
N ASP A 151 -11.35 8.69 12.99
CA ASP A 151 -11.98 7.63 13.78
C ASP A 151 -13.13 6.92 13.05
N HIS A 152 -13.46 7.33 11.82
CA HIS A 152 -14.46 6.67 11.01
C HIS A 152 -14.15 5.18 10.82
N VAL A 153 -15.17 4.32 11.00
CA VAL A 153 -15.05 2.86 10.82
C VAL A 153 -15.89 2.37 9.64
N LEU A 154 -15.48 1.23 9.09
CA LEU A 154 -16.09 0.58 7.94
C LEU A 154 -16.73 -0.73 8.43
N SER A 155 -18.07 -0.79 8.49
CA SER A 155 -18.78 -1.90 9.14
C SER A 155 -19.15 -3.01 8.15
N THR A 156 -18.76 -4.23 8.46
CA THR A 156 -19.25 -5.43 7.77
C THR A 156 -20.41 -6.01 8.59
N THR A 157 -21.57 -6.17 7.95
CA THR A 157 -22.80 -6.49 8.65
C THR A 157 -23.45 -7.78 8.13
N VAL A 158 -24.32 -8.36 8.96
CA VAL A 158 -25.25 -9.42 8.55
C VAL A 158 -26.66 -8.96 8.82
N THR A 159 -27.49 -8.95 7.79
CA THR A 159 -28.90 -8.55 7.87
C THR A 159 -29.82 -9.72 7.57
N SER A 160 -31.12 -9.61 7.95
CA SER A 160 -32.15 -10.62 7.69
C SER A 160 -33.31 -9.97 6.93
N PRO A 161 -33.27 -9.95 5.58
CA PRO A 161 -34.33 -9.33 4.77
C PRO A 161 -35.62 -10.11 4.75
N ALA A 162 -35.60 -11.42 5.06
CA ALA A 162 -36.76 -12.29 5.13
C ALA A 162 -36.53 -13.45 6.11
N ALA A 163 -37.61 -14.14 6.49
CA ALA A 163 -37.51 -15.31 7.35
C ALA A 163 -36.60 -16.39 6.72
N GLY A 164 -35.66 -16.90 7.51
CA GLY A 164 -34.69 -17.92 7.05
C GLY A 164 -33.61 -17.43 6.08
N VAL A 165 -33.58 -16.14 5.75
CA VAL A 165 -32.60 -15.55 4.83
C VAL A 165 -31.70 -14.60 5.60
N ILE A 166 -30.37 -14.70 5.39
CA ILE A 166 -29.40 -13.73 5.86
C ILE A 166 -28.54 -13.25 4.70
N VAL A 167 -28.03 -12.01 4.82
CA VAL A 167 -27.15 -11.41 3.82
C VAL A 167 -25.92 -10.86 4.51
N LEU A 168 -24.73 -11.33 4.09
CA LEU A 168 -23.43 -10.77 4.48
C LEU A 168 -23.14 -9.56 3.61
N THR A 169 -23.05 -8.39 4.22
CA THR A 169 -22.88 -7.10 3.53
C THR A 169 -21.50 -6.55 3.79
N GLY A 170 -20.74 -6.29 2.72
CA GLY A 170 -19.41 -5.71 2.81
C GLY A 170 -19.46 -4.20 3.01
N GLY A 171 -18.82 -3.72 4.06
CA GLY A 171 -18.63 -2.30 4.34
C GLY A 171 -17.37 -1.69 3.73
N GLY A 172 -16.63 -2.43 2.91
CA GLY A 172 -15.41 -1.95 2.28
C GLY A 172 -14.20 -1.90 3.21
N ASP A 173 -14.17 -2.69 4.29
CA ASP A 173 -12.98 -2.85 5.13
C ASP A 173 -11.89 -3.63 4.38
N PRO A 174 -10.74 -2.99 4.05
CA PRO A 174 -9.66 -3.66 3.33
C PRO A 174 -8.88 -4.68 4.17
N TYR A 175 -9.02 -4.60 5.50
CA TYR A 175 -8.27 -5.45 6.43
C TYR A 175 -9.14 -6.47 7.17
N LEU A 176 -10.40 -6.64 6.78
CA LEU A 176 -11.26 -7.70 7.31
C LEU A 176 -10.56 -9.06 7.19
N ARG A 177 -10.39 -9.76 8.30
CA ARG A 177 -9.75 -11.08 8.37
C ARG A 177 -10.76 -12.21 8.33
N SER A 178 -10.32 -13.38 7.87
CA SER A 178 -11.13 -14.59 8.05
C SER A 178 -11.13 -15.07 9.49
N ILE A 179 -10.01 -14.97 10.19
CA ILE A 179 -9.85 -15.32 11.62
C ILE A 179 -9.18 -14.17 12.37
N PRO A 180 -9.42 -14.03 13.68
CA PRO A 180 -8.73 -13.05 14.51
C PRO A 180 -7.22 -13.24 14.44
N ASP A 181 -6.47 -12.14 14.43
CA ASP A 181 -5.01 -12.14 14.50
C ASP A 181 -4.56 -11.67 15.89
N PRO A 182 -3.97 -12.54 16.72
CA PRO A 182 -3.51 -12.16 18.04
C PRO A 182 -2.45 -11.06 18.06
N GLN A 183 -1.73 -10.88 16.95
CA GLN A 183 -0.70 -9.83 16.80
C GLN A 183 -1.30 -8.49 16.35
N GLN A 184 -2.55 -8.49 15.91
CA GLN A 184 -3.27 -7.29 15.48
C GLN A 184 -4.65 -7.24 16.13
N PRO A 185 -4.71 -7.07 17.46
CA PRO A 185 -5.98 -6.99 18.18
C PRO A 185 -6.77 -5.77 17.66
N GLY A 186 -8.08 -5.94 17.55
CA GLY A 186 -8.97 -4.89 17.03
C GLY A 186 -9.23 -4.94 15.52
N VAL A 187 -8.48 -5.74 14.77
CA VAL A 187 -8.82 -5.99 13.35
C VAL A 187 -10.03 -6.93 13.29
N ALA A 188 -11.08 -6.49 12.60
CA ALA A 188 -12.31 -7.25 12.42
C ALA A 188 -12.09 -8.61 11.75
N SER A 189 -12.92 -9.59 12.11
CA SER A 189 -12.90 -10.88 11.44
C SER A 189 -14.28 -11.44 11.14
N THR A 190 -14.40 -12.19 10.05
CA THR A 190 -15.63 -12.91 9.72
C THR A 190 -15.91 -14.05 10.69
N ALA A 191 -14.90 -14.62 11.36
CA ALA A 191 -15.12 -15.61 12.42
C ALA A 191 -15.88 -15.01 13.61
N GLU A 192 -15.48 -13.81 14.06
CA GLU A 192 -16.21 -13.10 15.10
C GLU A 192 -17.64 -12.74 14.65
N LEU A 193 -17.78 -12.23 13.42
CA LEU A 193 -19.09 -11.91 12.84
C LEU A 193 -19.98 -13.16 12.76
N ALA A 194 -19.44 -14.33 12.38
CA ALA A 194 -20.17 -15.60 12.35
C ALA A 194 -20.64 -16.03 13.74
N ARG A 195 -19.79 -15.90 14.74
CA ARG A 195 -20.11 -16.19 16.15
C ARG A 195 -21.25 -15.30 16.65
N LEU A 196 -21.20 -13.99 16.39
CA LEU A 196 -22.24 -13.02 16.75
C LEU A 196 -23.55 -13.34 16.01
N THR A 197 -23.48 -13.60 14.71
CA THR A 197 -24.64 -13.98 13.87
C THR A 197 -25.29 -15.25 14.38
N ALA A 198 -24.50 -16.30 14.65
CA ALA A 198 -24.99 -17.55 15.17
C ALA A 198 -25.70 -17.40 16.52
N ARG A 199 -25.15 -16.54 17.38
CA ARG A 199 -25.79 -16.20 18.67
C ARG A 199 -27.16 -15.55 18.47
N ALA A 200 -27.27 -14.57 17.58
CA ALA A 200 -28.54 -13.89 17.26
C ALA A 200 -29.57 -14.85 16.65
N LEU A 201 -29.14 -15.73 15.73
CA LEU A 201 -29.96 -16.72 15.12
C LEU A 201 -30.53 -17.74 16.15
N ARG A 202 -29.66 -18.25 17.03
CA ARG A 202 -30.09 -19.20 18.11
C ARG A 202 -31.07 -18.54 19.08
N ALA A 203 -30.85 -17.27 19.43
CA ALA A 203 -31.77 -16.52 20.30
C ALA A 203 -33.18 -16.41 19.71
N SER A 204 -33.31 -16.49 18.37
CA SER A 204 -34.58 -16.51 17.66
C SER A 204 -35.03 -17.93 17.24
N GLY A 205 -34.41 -18.98 17.81
CA GLY A 205 -34.76 -20.40 17.52
C GLY A 205 -34.32 -20.89 16.12
N ARG A 206 -33.47 -20.16 15.41
CA ARG A 206 -33.04 -20.48 14.06
C ARG A 206 -31.68 -21.21 14.06
N THR A 207 -31.63 -22.38 13.46
CA THR A 207 -30.42 -23.20 13.30
C THR A 207 -30.08 -23.48 11.83
N SER A 208 -30.90 -22.98 10.91
CA SER A 208 -30.70 -23.12 9.47
C SER A 208 -31.10 -21.83 8.74
N VAL A 209 -30.33 -21.44 7.74
CA VAL A 209 -30.54 -20.23 6.93
C VAL A 209 -30.11 -20.43 5.48
N THR A 210 -30.61 -19.61 4.57
CA THR A 210 -29.98 -19.36 3.27
C THR A 210 -29.11 -18.11 3.37
N LEU A 211 -27.91 -18.17 2.79
CA LEU A 211 -26.94 -17.06 2.82
C LEU A 211 -26.86 -16.39 1.44
N GLY A 212 -27.08 -15.08 1.42
CA GLY A 212 -26.68 -14.20 0.32
C GLY A 212 -25.49 -13.34 0.72
N PHE A 213 -24.93 -12.61 -0.25
CA PHE A 213 -23.91 -11.59 0.01
C PHE A 213 -24.18 -10.33 -0.81
N ASP A 214 -23.84 -9.18 -0.22
CA ASP A 214 -23.98 -7.86 -0.83
C ASP A 214 -22.63 -7.15 -0.89
N GLN A 215 -22.21 -6.77 -2.10
CA GLN A 215 -21.02 -5.97 -2.37
C GLN A 215 -21.35 -4.66 -3.10
N SER A 216 -22.63 -4.29 -3.15
CA SER A 216 -23.14 -3.19 -3.97
C SER A 216 -22.73 -1.80 -3.50
N LEU A 217 -22.09 -1.69 -2.31
CA LEU A 217 -21.52 -0.45 -1.82
C LEU A 217 -20.52 0.15 -2.83
N PHE A 218 -19.77 -0.70 -3.54
CA PHE A 218 -18.85 -0.25 -4.59
C PHE A 218 -19.48 -0.48 -5.97
N ALA A 219 -19.33 0.54 -6.83
CA ALA A 219 -19.89 0.57 -8.17
C ALA A 219 -18.81 0.46 -9.27
N GLY A 220 -19.24 0.22 -10.49
CA GLY A 220 -18.39 0.17 -11.68
C GLY A 220 -17.48 -1.05 -11.74
N PRO A 221 -16.44 -1.02 -12.59
CA PRO A 221 -15.54 -2.14 -12.77
C PRO A 221 -14.71 -2.40 -11.52
N ASP A 222 -14.42 -3.68 -11.26
CA ASP A 222 -13.57 -4.15 -10.17
C ASP A 222 -12.06 -4.11 -10.51
N TRP A 223 -11.73 -3.84 -11.78
CA TRP A 223 -10.39 -3.72 -12.34
C TRP A 223 -10.27 -2.41 -13.13
N ALA A 224 -9.25 -1.61 -12.84
CA ALA A 224 -9.11 -0.34 -13.52
C ALA A 224 -8.78 -0.56 -15.02
N PRO A 225 -9.43 0.18 -15.94
CA PRO A 225 -9.19 0.03 -17.38
C PRO A 225 -7.73 0.23 -17.81
N THR A 226 -6.97 0.97 -16.99
CA THR A 226 -5.55 1.27 -17.24
C THR A 226 -4.57 0.24 -16.64
N TRP A 227 -5.08 -0.79 -15.96
CA TRP A 227 -4.25 -1.83 -15.37
C TRP A 227 -4.03 -2.99 -16.32
N PRO A 228 -2.80 -3.38 -16.63
CA PRO A 228 -2.54 -4.60 -17.38
C PRO A 228 -2.90 -5.83 -16.54
N ALA A 229 -3.27 -6.93 -17.22
CA ALA A 229 -3.63 -8.19 -16.58
C ALA A 229 -2.51 -8.74 -15.66
N GLY A 230 -1.25 -8.45 -15.96
CA GLY A 230 -0.09 -8.87 -15.14
C GLY A 230 -0.06 -8.29 -13.72
N TYR A 231 -0.92 -7.32 -13.39
CA TYR A 231 -1.01 -6.76 -12.04
C TYR A 231 -1.83 -7.61 -11.06
N ALA A 232 -2.34 -8.78 -11.48
CA ALA A 232 -3.11 -9.67 -10.62
C ALA A 232 -2.34 -10.17 -9.37
N SER A 233 -1.01 -10.13 -9.38
CA SER A 233 -0.19 -10.38 -8.18
C SER A 233 -0.05 -9.15 -7.27
N GLN A 234 -0.30 -7.94 -7.79
CA GLN A 234 -0.06 -6.66 -7.10
C GLN A 234 -1.32 -6.09 -6.44
N VAL A 235 -2.49 -6.42 -6.95
CA VAL A 235 -3.78 -5.90 -6.49
C VAL A 235 -4.87 -6.95 -6.67
N THR A 236 -5.80 -7.02 -5.73
CA THR A 236 -7.01 -7.85 -5.84
C THR A 236 -8.10 -7.08 -6.61
N ARG A 237 -8.99 -7.77 -7.30
CA ARG A 237 -10.21 -7.16 -7.85
C ARG A 237 -10.95 -6.44 -6.73
N ILE A 238 -11.30 -5.19 -6.95
CA ILE A 238 -11.83 -4.32 -5.90
C ILE A 238 -13.29 -4.67 -5.61
N SER A 239 -13.56 -5.00 -4.35
CA SER A 239 -14.87 -5.38 -3.87
C SER A 239 -15.11 -4.79 -2.48
N ALA A 240 -16.35 -4.38 -2.20
CA ALA A 240 -16.74 -3.93 -0.87
C ALA A 240 -16.72 -5.07 0.17
N LEU A 241 -16.86 -6.31 -0.27
CA LEU A 241 -16.76 -7.49 0.57
C LEU A 241 -15.54 -8.32 0.19
N MET A 242 -14.57 -8.40 1.09
CA MET A 242 -13.31 -9.10 0.88
C MET A 242 -12.75 -9.54 2.23
N VAL A 243 -12.18 -10.73 2.31
CA VAL A 243 -11.45 -11.20 3.49
C VAL A 243 -9.99 -11.47 3.14
N ASP A 244 -9.07 -11.26 4.09
CA ASP A 244 -7.63 -11.51 3.95
C ASP A 244 -7.01 -10.81 2.71
N GLY A 245 -7.55 -9.65 2.32
CA GLY A 245 -7.14 -8.93 1.12
C GLY A 245 -7.45 -9.68 -0.18
N GLY A 246 -8.45 -10.58 -0.18
CA GLY A 246 -8.79 -11.45 -1.31
C GLY A 246 -7.74 -12.49 -1.62
N ARG A 247 -6.89 -12.85 -0.66
CA ARG A 247 -5.85 -13.87 -0.80
C ARG A 247 -6.33 -15.20 -0.24
N THR A 248 -5.76 -16.30 -0.75
CA THR A 248 -6.03 -17.63 -0.20
C THR A 248 -5.15 -17.91 1.01
N ARG A 249 -5.65 -18.75 1.93
CA ARG A 249 -4.84 -19.29 3.02
C ARG A 249 -4.34 -20.68 2.66
N ASN A 250 -3.13 -20.98 3.10
CA ASN A 250 -2.56 -22.32 3.12
C ASN A 250 -3.22 -23.16 4.23
N ALA A 251 -2.94 -24.48 4.22
CA ALA A 251 -3.44 -25.39 5.25
C ALA A 251 -2.91 -25.06 6.67
N ASP A 252 -1.76 -24.42 6.78
CA ASP A 252 -1.18 -23.93 8.04
C ASP A 252 -1.74 -22.60 8.52
N GLY A 253 -2.73 -22.04 7.80
CA GLY A 253 -3.36 -20.76 8.12
C GLY A 253 -2.59 -19.52 7.62
N THR A 254 -1.42 -19.66 7.01
CA THR A 254 -0.69 -18.54 6.44
C THR A 254 -1.38 -18.02 5.18
N ILE A 255 -1.30 -16.72 4.93
CA ILE A 255 -1.86 -16.09 3.73
C ILE A 255 -0.87 -16.24 2.57
N THR A 256 -1.33 -16.74 1.41
CA THR A 256 -0.51 -16.85 0.20
C THR A 256 -0.18 -15.46 -0.36
N ASN A 257 1.05 -15.27 -0.85
CA ASN A 257 1.47 -13.99 -1.43
C ASN A 257 1.09 -13.82 -2.91
N SER A 258 0.73 -14.89 -3.61
CA SER A 258 0.59 -14.87 -5.07
C SER A 258 -0.83 -15.09 -5.59
N ALA A 259 -1.63 -15.93 -4.93
CA ALA A 259 -2.99 -16.23 -5.42
C ALA A 259 -4.01 -15.23 -4.87
N ARG A 260 -4.75 -14.57 -5.76
CA ARG A 260 -5.83 -13.64 -5.40
C ARG A 260 -7.16 -14.12 -5.97
N ALA A 261 -8.23 -13.96 -5.20
CA ALA A 261 -9.58 -14.37 -5.60
C ALA A 261 -10.05 -13.57 -6.82
N GLN A 262 -10.59 -14.27 -7.83
CA GLN A 262 -11.21 -13.63 -8.98
C GLN A 262 -12.61 -13.06 -8.65
N ALA A 263 -13.27 -13.60 -7.61
CA ALA A 263 -14.54 -13.14 -7.08
C ALA A 263 -14.44 -13.00 -5.56
N PRO A 264 -13.82 -11.89 -5.04
CA PRO A 264 -13.51 -11.74 -3.62
C PRO A 264 -14.73 -11.84 -2.71
N ALA A 265 -15.88 -11.28 -3.11
CA ALA A 265 -17.11 -11.32 -2.31
C ALA A 265 -17.67 -12.72 -2.18
N ALA A 266 -17.68 -13.49 -3.26
CA ALA A 266 -18.14 -14.89 -3.22
C ALA A 266 -17.18 -15.74 -2.36
N ALA A 267 -15.87 -15.51 -2.45
CA ALA A 267 -14.88 -16.18 -1.61
C ALA A 267 -15.09 -15.84 -0.11
N ALA A 268 -15.32 -14.58 0.21
CA ALA A 268 -15.62 -14.14 1.58
C ALA A 268 -16.90 -14.78 2.12
N ALA A 269 -17.96 -14.84 1.30
CA ALA A 269 -19.22 -15.46 1.69
C ALA A 269 -19.09 -16.98 1.90
N ALA A 270 -18.26 -17.67 1.12
CA ALA A 270 -17.96 -19.09 1.32
C ALA A 270 -17.21 -19.34 2.64
N VAL A 271 -16.22 -18.48 2.97
CA VAL A 271 -15.53 -18.52 4.27
C VAL A 271 -16.51 -18.33 5.42
N PHE A 272 -17.36 -17.32 5.34
CA PHE A 272 -18.38 -17.03 6.36
C PHE A 272 -19.39 -18.17 6.53
N ALA A 273 -19.83 -18.81 5.44
CA ALA A 273 -20.71 -19.99 5.50
C ALA A 273 -20.08 -21.16 6.24
N ALA A 274 -18.79 -21.43 5.98
CA ALA A 274 -18.05 -22.47 6.70
C ALA A 274 -17.94 -22.16 8.21
N GLN A 275 -17.75 -20.88 8.57
CA GLN A 275 -17.69 -20.41 9.95
C GLN A 275 -19.06 -20.53 10.65
N LEU A 276 -20.17 -20.15 9.99
CA LEU A 276 -21.51 -20.36 10.52
C LEU A 276 -21.81 -21.85 10.79
N LYS A 277 -21.34 -22.73 9.89
CA LYS A 277 -21.47 -24.18 10.09
C LYS A 277 -20.70 -24.66 11.31
N ALA A 278 -19.47 -24.14 11.52
CA ALA A 278 -18.68 -24.43 12.73
C ALA A 278 -19.37 -23.95 14.01
N GLU A 279 -20.12 -22.85 13.93
CA GLU A 279 -20.99 -22.33 15.00
C GLU A 279 -22.33 -23.06 15.12
N GLY A 280 -22.58 -24.15 14.40
CA GLY A 280 -23.79 -24.94 14.48
C GLY A 280 -25.00 -24.37 13.73
N ILE A 281 -24.81 -23.45 12.80
CA ILE A 281 -25.83 -22.92 11.91
C ILE A 281 -25.69 -23.55 10.52
N ALA A 282 -26.73 -24.31 10.07
CA ALA A 282 -26.71 -24.86 8.74
C ALA A 282 -26.96 -23.78 7.68
N VAL A 283 -26.08 -23.70 6.69
CA VAL A 283 -26.30 -22.88 5.50
C VAL A 283 -26.82 -23.78 4.39
N THR A 284 -28.01 -23.50 3.90
CA THR A 284 -28.69 -24.30 2.87
C THR A 284 -28.80 -23.54 1.55
N GLY A 285 -28.88 -24.28 0.44
CA GLY A 285 -28.96 -23.72 -0.90
C GLY A 285 -27.63 -23.08 -1.38
N ASN A 286 -27.71 -22.40 -2.51
CA ASN A 286 -26.59 -21.74 -3.15
C ASN A 286 -26.33 -20.35 -2.52
N ILE A 287 -25.08 -20.02 -2.31
CA ILE A 287 -24.65 -18.68 -1.90
C ILE A 287 -24.64 -17.80 -3.14
N THR A 288 -25.50 -16.78 -3.19
CA THR A 288 -25.67 -15.91 -4.36
C THR A 288 -25.64 -14.44 -3.98
N PRO A 289 -25.30 -13.53 -4.89
CA PRO A 289 -25.47 -12.11 -4.68
C PRO A 289 -26.92 -11.78 -4.32
N ARG A 290 -27.10 -10.96 -3.29
CA ARG A 290 -28.43 -10.54 -2.80
C ARG A 290 -28.29 -9.20 -2.11
N ALA A 291 -29.20 -8.27 -2.39
CA ALA A 291 -29.25 -6.99 -1.70
C ALA A 291 -29.50 -7.17 -0.20
N SER A 292 -28.80 -6.38 0.60
CA SER A 292 -29.01 -6.28 2.04
C SER A 292 -30.35 -5.62 2.37
N GLY A 293 -30.81 -5.79 3.60
CA GLY A 293 -32.06 -5.18 4.09
C GLY A 293 -32.61 -5.90 5.30
N GLY A 294 -33.71 -5.37 5.85
CA GLY A 294 -34.31 -5.90 7.05
C GLY A 294 -33.51 -5.62 8.32
N ALA A 295 -33.69 -6.43 9.35
CA ALA A 295 -33.04 -6.25 10.63
C ALA A 295 -31.55 -6.65 10.57
N GLU A 296 -30.71 -5.84 11.16
CA GLU A 296 -29.32 -6.20 11.42
C GLU A 296 -29.25 -7.25 12.53
N LEU A 297 -28.52 -8.34 12.27
CA LEU A 297 -28.28 -9.42 13.23
C LEU A 297 -26.95 -9.27 13.96
N ALA A 298 -25.94 -8.80 13.27
CA ALA A 298 -24.59 -8.63 13.79
C ALA A 298 -23.80 -7.69 12.89
N SER A 299 -22.79 -7.04 13.48
CA SER A 299 -21.77 -6.26 12.76
C SER A 299 -20.40 -6.41 13.41
N VAL A 300 -19.36 -6.12 12.61
CA VAL A 300 -17.98 -5.91 13.05
C VAL A 300 -17.44 -4.69 12.34
N ASP A 301 -16.68 -3.88 13.07
CA ASP A 301 -16.12 -2.63 12.57
C ASP A 301 -14.63 -2.76 12.26
N SER A 302 -14.19 -2.11 11.20
CA SER A 302 -12.78 -1.99 10.86
C SER A 302 -12.00 -1.25 11.96
N LEU A 303 -10.68 -1.24 11.84
CA LEU A 303 -9.87 -0.24 12.52
C LEU A 303 -10.32 1.18 12.09
N PRO A 304 -10.11 2.21 12.93
CA PRO A 304 -10.28 3.60 12.54
C PRO A 304 -9.56 3.93 11.23
N LEU A 305 -10.15 4.78 10.42
CA LEU A 305 -9.64 5.13 9.08
C LEU A 305 -8.18 5.61 9.10
N GLU A 306 -7.77 6.34 10.13
CA GLU A 306 -6.36 6.77 10.28
C GLU A 306 -5.39 5.60 10.45
N GLN A 307 -5.81 4.52 11.15
CA GLN A 307 -5.02 3.30 11.29
C GLN A 307 -5.01 2.50 10.00
N VAL A 308 -6.16 2.40 9.32
CA VAL A 308 -6.26 1.79 7.97
C VAL A 308 -5.33 2.51 7.00
N ALA A 309 -5.33 3.84 7.00
CA ALA A 309 -4.45 4.66 6.16
C ALA A 309 -2.97 4.42 6.52
N THR A 310 -2.63 4.33 7.80
CA THR A 310 -1.27 4.05 8.27
C THR A 310 -0.76 2.71 7.76
N ILE A 311 -1.53 1.64 7.93
CA ILE A 311 -1.16 0.30 7.44
C ILE A 311 -0.97 0.32 5.92
N ALA A 312 -1.91 0.95 5.18
CA ALA A 312 -1.86 1.05 3.73
C ALA A 312 -0.64 1.83 3.23
N MET A 313 -0.26 2.90 3.90
CA MET A 313 0.90 3.72 3.55
C MET A 313 2.22 2.98 3.83
N VAL A 314 2.37 2.39 5.01
CA VAL A 314 3.60 1.68 5.43
C VAL A 314 3.84 0.43 4.59
N ALA A 315 2.79 -0.37 4.35
CA ALA A 315 2.85 -1.57 3.50
C ALA A 315 2.80 -1.26 1.99
N SER A 316 2.46 -0.02 1.62
CA SER A 316 2.18 0.36 0.23
C SER A 316 1.07 -0.49 -0.40
N ASP A 317 0.00 -0.78 0.35
CA ASP A 317 -1.07 -1.68 -0.06
C ASP A 317 -1.93 -1.05 -1.17
N ASN A 318 -1.89 -1.67 -2.36
CA ASN A 318 -2.64 -1.20 -3.51
C ASN A 318 -4.14 -1.43 -3.34
N THR A 319 -4.53 -2.62 -2.88
CA THR A 319 -5.95 -3.00 -2.72
C THR A 319 -6.63 -2.12 -1.70
N ALA A 320 -6.03 -1.95 -0.53
CA ALA A 320 -6.57 -1.09 0.53
C ALA A 320 -6.72 0.36 0.04
N THR A 321 -5.73 0.88 -0.69
CA THR A 321 -5.79 2.26 -1.19
C THR A 321 -6.92 2.46 -2.20
N GLU A 322 -7.16 1.51 -3.08
CA GLU A 322 -8.29 1.59 -4.03
C GLU A 322 -9.65 1.50 -3.34
N MET A 323 -9.76 0.69 -2.30
CA MET A 323 -10.98 0.64 -1.49
C MET A 323 -11.22 1.98 -0.77
N ILE A 324 -10.18 2.59 -0.20
CA ILE A 324 -10.26 3.92 0.43
C ILE A 324 -10.60 5.01 -0.60
N LEU A 325 -10.09 4.93 -1.83
CA LEU A 325 -10.50 5.85 -2.90
C LEU A 325 -12.02 5.79 -3.17
N ARG A 326 -12.63 4.59 -3.08
CA ARG A 326 -14.08 4.43 -3.22
C ARG A 326 -14.85 5.01 -2.03
N HIS A 327 -14.34 4.87 -0.82
CA HIS A 327 -14.91 5.55 0.36
C HIS A 327 -14.81 7.07 0.26
N LEU A 328 -13.72 7.59 -0.31
CA LEU A 328 -13.61 9.02 -0.62
C LEU A 328 -14.72 9.46 -1.59
N ALA A 329 -15.02 8.66 -2.63
CA ALA A 329 -16.15 8.95 -3.52
C ALA A 329 -17.48 9.00 -2.75
N LEU A 330 -17.77 8.01 -1.89
CA LEU A 330 -18.98 7.96 -1.06
C LEU A 330 -19.09 9.20 -0.16
N SER A 331 -18.01 9.59 0.51
CA SER A 331 -17.99 10.77 1.39
C SER A 331 -18.26 12.10 0.65
N ARG A 332 -18.08 12.09 -0.68
CA ARG A 332 -18.36 13.24 -1.56
C ARG A 332 -19.63 13.02 -2.41
N HIS A 333 -20.49 12.08 -2.03
CA HIS A 333 -21.75 11.77 -2.73
C HIS A 333 -21.56 11.42 -4.21
N ALA A 334 -20.41 10.82 -4.56
CA ALA A 334 -20.10 10.34 -5.89
C ALA A 334 -20.17 8.82 -5.97
N ASP A 335 -20.27 8.27 -7.19
CA ASP A 335 -20.24 6.83 -7.40
C ASP A 335 -18.95 6.23 -6.85
N ALA A 336 -19.06 5.18 -6.05
CA ALA A 336 -17.91 4.47 -5.48
C ALA A 336 -17.21 3.59 -6.52
N SER A 337 -16.75 4.22 -7.61
CA SER A 337 -16.05 3.62 -8.76
C SER A 337 -14.66 4.25 -8.92
N PHE A 338 -13.83 3.73 -9.82
CA PHE A 338 -12.56 4.39 -10.15
C PHE A 338 -12.78 5.82 -10.64
N ALA A 339 -13.72 6.01 -11.56
CA ALA A 339 -14.02 7.33 -12.11
C ALA A 339 -14.60 8.31 -11.07
N GLY A 340 -15.51 7.83 -10.21
CA GLY A 340 -16.05 8.65 -9.12
C GLY A 340 -15.00 9.00 -8.09
N GLY A 341 -14.18 8.01 -7.68
CA GLY A 341 -13.10 8.20 -6.72
C GLY A 341 -12.02 9.18 -7.20
N THR A 342 -11.58 9.06 -8.45
CA THR A 342 -10.58 9.98 -9.00
C THR A 342 -11.09 11.40 -9.16
N ARG A 343 -12.38 11.58 -9.54
CA ARG A 343 -13.03 12.91 -9.56
C ARG A 343 -13.15 13.51 -8.16
N ALA A 344 -13.58 12.71 -7.17
CA ALA A 344 -13.67 13.16 -5.78
C ALA A 344 -12.28 13.54 -5.25
N LEU A 345 -11.25 12.75 -5.55
CA LEU A 345 -9.88 13.08 -5.18
C LEU A 345 -9.41 14.39 -5.80
N GLN A 346 -9.64 14.59 -7.11
CA GLN A 346 -9.30 15.85 -7.78
C GLN A 346 -9.99 17.03 -7.11
N GLN A 347 -11.28 16.91 -6.80
CA GLN A 347 -12.06 17.96 -6.15
C GLN A 347 -11.45 18.34 -4.79
N VAL A 348 -11.22 17.36 -3.92
CA VAL A 348 -10.65 17.61 -2.58
C VAL A 348 -9.25 18.21 -2.68
N LEU A 349 -8.39 17.69 -3.56
CA LEU A 349 -7.05 18.23 -3.75
C LEU A 349 -7.07 19.67 -4.32
N THR A 350 -8.10 20.02 -5.09
CA THR A 350 -8.30 21.41 -5.57
C THR A 350 -8.74 22.33 -4.43
N GLU A 351 -9.67 21.89 -3.60
CA GLU A 351 -10.11 22.61 -2.39
C GLU A 351 -8.93 22.86 -1.43
N LEU A 352 -8.04 21.88 -1.28
CA LEU A 352 -6.82 21.98 -0.48
C LEU A 352 -5.67 22.76 -1.16
N LYS A 353 -5.86 23.26 -2.38
CA LYS A 353 -4.84 23.95 -3.19
C LYS A 353 -3.60 23.07 -3.50
N VAL A 354 -3.80 21.77 -3.49
CA VAL A 354 -2.77 20.76 -3.81
C VAL A 354 -2.75 20.43 -5.30
N TRP A 355 -3.93 20.38 -5.95
CA TRP A 355 -4.03 20.03 -7.36
C TRP A 355 -3.22 20.98 -8.26
N ARG A 356 -2.60 20.42 -9.30
CA ARG A 356 -1.86 21.20 -10.31
C ARG A 356 -2.44 20.96 -11.71
N GLN A 357 -2.46 22.00 -12.52
CA GLN A 357 -2.90 21.91 -13.91
C GLN A 357 -2.02 20.91 -14.67
N GLY A 358 -2.63 20.08 -15.52
CA GLY A 358 -1.97 19.01 -16.26
C GLY A 358 -1.88 17.68 -15.50
N ALA A 359 -2.22 17.64 -14.21
CA ALA A 359 -2.27 16.38 -13.47
C ALA A 359 -3.39 15.45 -14.01
N GLN A 360 -3.09 14.16 -14.05
CA GLN A 360 -4.02 13.12 -14.47
C GLN A 360 -4.01 11.99 -13.43
N VAL A 361 -5.20 11.60 -12.99
CA VAL A 361 -5.37 10.55 -11.97
C VAL A 361 -6.38 9.52 -12.48
N HIS A 362 -5.95 8.28 -12.57
CA HIS A 362 -6.72 7.15 -13.10
C HIS A 362 -7.00 6.07 -12.05
N ASP A 363 -6.24 6.06 -10.95
CA ASP A 363 -6.42 5.18 -9.79
C ASP A 363 -5.90 5.85 -8.50
N GLY A 364 -6.16 5.25 -7.37
CA GLY A 364 -5.69 5.75 -6.07
C GLY A 364 -4.33 5.21 -5.65
N SER A 365 -3.97 4.04 -6.11
CA SER A 365 -2.76 3.31 -5.67
C SER A 365 -1.48 3.72 -6.38
N GLY A 366 -1.60 4.28 -7.59
CA GLY A 366 -0.48 4.61 -8.45
C GLY A 366 0.01 3.44 -9.31
N LEU A 367 -0.79 2.40 -9.47
CA LEU A 367 -0.49 1.29 -10.39
C LEU A 367 -0.64 1.72 -11.84
N SER A 368 -1.60 2.62 -12.14
CA SER A 368 -1.79 3.15 -13.48
C SER A 368 -0.59 3.96 -13.93
N ARG A 369 0.00 3.58 -15.06
CA ARG A 369 1.06 4.34 -15.70
C ARG A 369 0.55 5.62 -16.39
N SER A 370 -0.77 5.78 -16.47
CA SER A 370 -1.41 7.00 -16.97
C SER A 370 -1.57 8.08 -15.89
N ASN A 371 -1.29 7.78 -14.63
CA ASN A 371 -1.20 8.82 -13.60
C ASN A 371 -0.03 9.75 -13.88
N LEU A 372 -0.30 11.04 -13.88
CA LEU A 372 0.70 12.10 -14.05
C LEU A 372 0.50 13.14 -12.94
N VAL A 373 1.53 13.33 -12.14
CA VAL A 373 1.60 14.39 -11.13
C VAL A 373 3.00 15.02 -11.16
N ASN A 374 3.16 16.20 -10.60
CA ASN A 374 4.46 16.84 -10.50
C ASN A 374 4.98 16.89 -9.06
N ALA A 375 6.25 17.25 -8.89
CA ALA A 375 6.85 17.35 -7.57
C ALA A 375 6.19 18.42 -6.69
N GLU A 376 5.69 19.50 -7.28
CA GLU A 376 4.97 20.55 -6.57
C GLU A 376 3.66 20.04 -5.94
N MET A 377 2.93 19.17 -6.64
CA MET A 377 1.69 18.58 -6.14
C MET A 377 1.95 17.67 -4.93
N LEU A 378 2.97 16.81 -5.01
CA LEU A 378 3.35 15.94 -3.89
C LEU A 378 3.90 16.76 -2.71
N ALA A 379 4.71 17.77 -2.95
CA ALA A 379 5.22 18.63 -1.89
C ALA A 379 4.11 19.45 -1.22
N ALA A 380 3.16 19.98 -1.99
CA ALA A 380 1.98 20.66 -1.45
C ALA A 380 1.12 19.72 -0.59
N ALA A 381 0.97 18.45 -0.98
CA ALA A 381 0.27 17.45 -0.20
C ALA A 381 0.96 17.22 1.15
N TRP A 382 2.27 16.97 1.16
CA TRP A 382 3.03 16.80 2.40
C TRP A 382 3.02 18.04 3.29
N ARG A 383 3.08 19.22 2.70
CA ARG A 383 2.96 20.47 3.46
C ARG A 383 1.58 20.64 4.09
N THR A 384 0.50 20.32 3.35
CA THR A 384 -0.86 20.32 3.88
C THR A 384 -0.99 19.35 5.05
N ILE A 385 -0.41 18.14 4.94
CA ILE A 385 -0.36 17.16 6.02
C ILE A 385 0.39 17.73 7.24
N ALA A 386 1.55 18.33 7.04
CA ALA A 386 2.40 18.85 8.12
C ALA A 386 1.76 20.04 8.87
N THR A 387 1.04 20.91 8.14
CA THR A 387 0.48 22.15 8.69
C THR A 387 -0.97 22.04 9.17
N THR A 388 -1.65 20.93 8.88
CA THR A 388 -3.06 20.70 9.30
C THR A 388 -3.11 19.69 10.44
N GLU A 389 -3.47 20.12 11.62
CA GLU A 389 -3.40 19.32 12.86
C GLU A 389 -4.03 17.92 12.73
N ARG A 390 -5.28 17.84 12.26
CA ARG A 390 -6.01 16.57 12.09
C ARG A 390 -5.41 15.62 11.07
N LEU A 391 -4.47 16.07 10.23
CA LEU A 391 -3.82 15.26 9.19
C LEU A 391 -2.41 14.82 9.58
N ARG A 392 -1.84 15.38 10.67
CA ARG A 392 -0.45 15.10 11.08
C ARG A 392 -0.18 13.63 11.37
N GLY A 393 -1.20 12.83 11.70
CA GLY A 393 -1.07 11.37 11.83
C GLY A 393 -0.44 10.73 10.58
N LEU A 394 -0.67 11.29 9.39
CA LEU A 394 -0.04 10.81 8.15
C LEU A 394 1.48 11.00 8.11
N LEU A 395 2.07 11.91 8.89
CA LEU A 395 3.53 12.05 8.98
C LEU A 395 4.18 10.80 9.58
N THR A 396 3.51 10.18 10.55
CA THR A 396 3.98 8.94 11.20
C THR A 396 3.55 7.69 10.45
N ALA A 397 2.59 7.81 9.53
CA ALA A 397 2.10 6.73 8.66
C ALA A 397 3.06 6.40 7.50
N THR A 398 4.30 6.85 7.55
CA THR A 398 5.30 6.66 6.50
C THR A 398 6.36 5.63 6.89
N PRO A 399 6.87 4.87 5.91
CA PRO A 399 8.11 4.12 6.09
C PRO A 399 9.27 5.00 6.52
N VAL A 400 10.18 4.44 7.33
CA VAL A 400 11.39 5.10 7.81
C VAL A 400 12.62 4.40 7.23
N ALA A 401 13.56 5.17 6.70
CA ALA A 401 14.77 4.65 6.06
C ALA A 401 15.54 3.70 6.98
N ARG A 402 15.82 2.47 6.52
CA ARG A 402 16.47 1.35 7.24
C ARG A 402 15.73 0.83 8.47
N VAL A 403 14.52 1.33 8.77
CA VAL A 403 13.78 0.96 9.99
C VAL A 403 12.50 0.21 9.66
N SER A 404 11.61 0.77 8.81
CA SER A 404 10.28 0.21 8.65
C SER A 404 9.75 0.26 7.21
N GLY A 405 8.71 -0.55 6.97
CA GLY A 405 7.93 -0.56 5.75
C GLY A 405 8.79 -0.76 4.49
N THR A 406 8.41 -0.12 3.41
CA THR A 406 9.10 -0.23 2.11
C THR A 406 10.48 0.44 2.07
N LEU A 407 10.88 1.15 3.13
CA LEU A 407 12.23 1.73 3.26
C LEU A 407 13.19 0.89 4.10
N ARG A 408 12.76 -0.24 4.67
CA ARG A 408 13.61 -1.13 5.47
C ARG A 408 14.87 -1.57 4.70
N ASP A 409 14.71 -1.90 3.42
CA ASP A 409 15.77 -2.39 2.54
C ASP A 409 16.21 -1.33 1.51
N ARG A 410 16.17 -0.06 1.90
CA ARG A 410 16.65 1.10 1.15
C ARG A 410 17.77 1.81 1.93
N PHE A 411 18.42 2.80 1.36
CA PHE A 411 19.56 3.53 1.97
C PHE A 411 20.72 2.58 2.30
N LEU A 412 21.04 1.67 1.36
CA LEU A 412 21.98 0.58 1.57
C LEU A 412 23.44 1.03 1.45
N ILE A 413 23.75 1.94 0.51
CA ILE A 413 25.10 2.41 0.23
C ILE A 413 25.54 3.47 1.25
N ASP A 414 26.85 3.63 1.41
CA ASP A 414 27.41 4.55 2.43
C ASP A 414 27.05 6.00 2.16
N GLU A 415 26.97 6.41 0.89
CA GLU A 415 26.59 7.77 0.49
C GLU A 415 25.14 8.12 0.87
N SER A 416 24.32 7.13 1.21
CA SER A 416 22.94 7.32 1.70
C SER A 416 22.79 7.10 3.21
N ALA A 417 23.89 6.85 3.94
CA ALA A 417 23.85 6.48 5.35
C ALA A 417 23.18 7.54 6.24
N GLY A 418 23.42 8.83 5.96
CA GLY A 418 22.85 9.93 6.73
C GLY A 418 21.33 10.06 6.71
N GLY A 419 20.67 9.36 5.77
CA GLY A 419 19.21 9.27 5.75
C GLY A 419 18.61 8.21 6.67
N ARG A 420 19.42 7.25 7.16
CA ARG A 420 18.97 6.10 7.96
C ARG A 420 18.35 6.56 9.28
N GLY A 421 17.13 6.11 9.57
CA GLY A 421 16.36 6.51 10.75
C GLY A 421 15.83 7.95 10.72
N ARG A 422 16.14 8.75 9.70
CA ARG A 422 15.82 10.19 9.62
C ARG A 422 14.83 10.53 8.49
N VAL A 423 14.93 9.83 7.36
CA VAL A 423 14.03 10.04 6.22
C VAL A 423 12.75 9.26 6.43
N HIS A 424 11.65 9.97 6.48
CA HIS A 424 10.28 9.46 6.56
C HIS A 424 9.59 9.70 5.22
N ALA A 425 9.34 8.65 4.44
CA ALA A 425 8.85 8.87 3.09
C ALA A 425 8.04 7.71 2.52
N LYS A 426 7.11 8.05 1.63
CA LYS A 426 6.45 7.09 0.75
C LYS A 426 7.32 6.79 -0.45
N THR A 427 7.53 5.52 -0.73
CA THR A 427 8.21 5.04 -1.94
C THR A 427 7.23 4.85 -3.09
N GLY A 428 7.71 5.01 -4.31
CA GLY A 428 7.02 4.60 -5.52
C GLY A 428 7.95 3.82 -6.44
N THR A 429 7.47 2.69 -6.96
CA THR A 429 8.24 1.86 -7.90
C THR A 429 7.30 1.21 -8.91
N LEU A 430 7.58 1.39 -10.19
CA LEU A 430 7.12 0.61 -11.33
C LEU A 430 8.33 0.36 -12.23
N SER A 431 8.21 -0.48 -13.25
CA SER A 431 9.29 -0.60 -14.24
C SER A 431 9.67 0.78 -14.77
N GLU A 432 10.96 1.12 -14.77
CA GLU A 432 11.50 2.41 -15.22
C GLU A 432 10.98 3.64 -14.45
N VAL A 433 10.38 3.45 -13.27
CA VAL A 433 9.87 4.53 -12.43
C VAL A 433 10.31 4.31 -10.99
N SER A 434 10.99 5.29 -10.44
CA SER A 434 11.34 5.35 -9.01
C SER A 434 10.96 6.71 -8.44
N SER A 435 10.35 6.74 -7.26
CA SER A 435 9.99 7.98 -6.60
C SER A 435 10.04 7.87 -5.09
N LEU A 436 10.24 8.99 -4.44
CA LEU A 436 10.25 9.14 -2.99
C LEU A 436 9.66 10.50 -2.66
N SER A 437 8.67 10.56 -1.77
CA SER A 437 8.20 11.83 -1.22
C SER A 437 7.85 11.70 0.26
N GLY A 438 8.17 12.72 1.03
CA GLY A 438 7.98 12.71 2.47
C GLY A 438 8.66 13.88 3.15
N TRP A 439 9.23 13.63 4.32
CA TRP A 439 9.88 14.65 5.13
C TRP A 439 11.11 14.09 5.85
N THR A 440 11.96 15.01 6.25
CA THR A 440 13.11 14.71 7.12
C THR A 440 13.42 15.94 7.98
N VAL A 441 14.23 15.73 9.01
CA VAL A 441 14.82 16.81 9.80
C VAL A 441 16.30 16.89 9.45
N THR A 442 16.77 18.07 9.09
CA THR A 442 18.16 18.32 8.72
C THR A 442 19.08 18.28 9.93
N ALA A 443 20.40 18.32 9.71
CA ALA A 443 21.36 18.38 10.82
C ALA A 443 21.24 19.67 11.64
N SER A 444 20.72 20.77 11.06
CA SER A 444 20.43 22.03 11.76
C SER A 444 19.06 22.05 12.45
N GLY A 445 18.33 20.92 12.51
CA GLY A 445 17.01 20.85 13.15
C GLY A 445 15.85 21.35 12.28
N GLN A 446 16.09 21.84 11.06
CA GLN A 446 15.03 22.30 10.16
C GLN A 446 14.23 21.12 9.60
N SER A 447 12.92 21.17 9.72
CA SER A 447 12.02 20.21 9.07
C SER A 447 11.78 20.59 7.62
N VAL A 448 11.98 19.65 6.72
CA VAL A 448 11.87 19.85 5.29
C VAL A 448 11.05 18.75 4.62
N ILE A 449 10.32 19.13 3.58
CA ILE A 449 9.61 18.22 2.68
C ILE A 449 10.53 17.90 1.51
N ILE A 450 10.61 16.63 1.16
CA ILE A 450 11.44 16.14 0.07
C ILE A 450 10.57 15.41 -0.96
N VAL A 451 10.84 15.67 -2.24
CA VAL A 451 10.23 14.95 -3.37
C VAL A 451 11.31 14.68 -4.41
N PHE A 452 11.49 13.42 -4.79
CA PHE A 452 12.37 12.97 -5.85
C PHE A 452 11.62 11.97 -6.73
N ILE A 453 11.57 12.21 -8.04
CA ILE A 453 10.92 11.34 -9.02
C ILE A 453 11.89 11.11 -10.18
N VAL A 454 12.04 9.86 -10.58
CA VAL A 454 12.79 9.44 -11.77
C VAL A 454 11.87 8.59 -12.64
N ASN A 455 11.75 8.94 -13.91
CA ASN A 455 11.00 8.18 -14.91
C ASN A 455 11.90 7.81 -16.09
N GLN A 456 11.51 6.77 -16.84
CA GLN A 456 12.21 6.29 -18.03
C GLN A 456 13.67 5.86 -17.74
N SER A 457 13.94 5.40 -16.52
CA SER A 457 15.24 4.85 -16.16
C SER A 457 15.29 3.36 -16.46
N LYS A 458 16.20 2.93 -17.31
CA LYS A 458 16.44 1.50 -17.55
C LYS A 458 17.22 0.83 -16.43
N ASP A 459 17.76 1.61 -15.50
CA ASP A 459 18.48 1.14 -14.32
C ASP A 459 17.76 1.58 -13.03
N ASP A 460 16.80 0.76 -12.61
CA ASP A 460 15.99 1.01 -11.43
C ASP A 460 16.82 1.05 -10.13
N TRP A 461 17.92 0.30 -10.08
CA TRP A 461 18.76 0.27 -8.89
C TRP A 461 19.51 1.59 -8.70
N TRP A 462 20.16 2.10 -9.76
CA TRP A 462 20.88 3.39 -9.69
C TRP A 462 19.93 4.57 -9.53
N ALA A 463 18.73 4.53 -10.11
CA ALA A 463 17.70 5.53 -9.89
C ALA A 463 17.29 5.60 -8.42
N ARG A 464 17.08 4.45 -7.78
CA ARG A 464 16.76 4.36 -6.34
C ARG A 464 17.92 4.80 -5.46
N ALA A 465 19.15 4.36 -5.77
CA ALA A 465 20.36 4.75 -5.04
C ALA A 465 20.59 6.27 -5.08
N TRP A 466 20.37 6.89 -6.24
CA TRP A 466 20.44 8.34 -6.37
C TRP A 466 19.39 9.07 -5.52
N ILE A 467 18.14 8.58 -5.53
CA ILE A 467 17.07 9.14 -4.69
C ILE A 467 17.44 9.03 -3.21
N ASP A 468 17.93 7.86 -2.77
CA ASP A 468 18.32 7.64 -1.37
C ASP A 468 19.48 8.57 -0.96
N THR A 469 20.49 8.70 -1.82
CA THR A 469 21.62 9.59 -1.58
C THR A 469 21.19 11.06 -1.55
N ALA A 470 20.31 11.49 -2.48
CA ALA A 470 19.80 12.86 -2.48
C ALA A 470 19.00 13.16 -1.19
N ALA A 471 18.16 12.24 -0.74
CA ALA A 471 17.42 12.39 0.51
C ALA A 471 18.34 12.42 1.74
N ALA A 472 19.43 11.62 1.73
CA ALA A 472 20.45 11.63 2.79
C ALA A 472 21.21 12.95 2.83
N VAL A 473 21.62 13.49 1.67
CA VAL A 473 22.26 14.81 1.56
C VAL A 473 21.42 15.91 2.20
N VAL A 474 20.08 15.86 1.98
CA VAL A 474 19.17 16.82 2.64
C VAL A 474 19.16 16.62 4.15
N SER A 475 19.10 15.37 4.64
CA SER A 475 19.08 15.06 6.08
C SER A 475 20.37 15.47 6.80
N GLU A 476 21.51 15.34 6.13
CA GLU A 476 22.83 15.67 6.68
C GLU A 476 23.18 17.15 6.56
N CYS A 477 22.38 17.91 5.81
CA CYS A 477 22.70 19.31 5.58
C CYS A 477 22.52 20.12 6.87
N GLY A 478 23.62 20.45 7.52
CA GLY A 478 23.72 21.52 8.50
C GLY A 478 24.13 22.86 7.86
N CYS A 479 23.86 23.02 6.59
CA CYS A 479 24.36 24.05 5.69
C CYS A 479 23.87 25.46 6.09
N PRO A 480 24.63 26.23 6.86
CA PRO A 480 24.27 27.61 7.20
C PRO A 480 24.40 28.55 6.00
#